data_f83a5d0e741e090cbbd8e0631300c435
#
_entry.id   f83a5d0e741e090cbbd8e0631300c435
#
_cell.length_a   1.000
_cell.length_b   1.000
_cell.length_c   1.000
_cell.angle_alpha   90.00
_cell.angle_beta   90.00
_cell.angle_gamma   90.00
#
_symmetry.space_group_name_H-M   'P 1'
#
loop_
_entity.id
_entity.type
_entity.pdbx_description
1 polymer ?
#
loop_
_entity_poly.entity_id
_entity_poly.type
_entity_poly.pdbx_seq_one_letter_code
_entity_poly.pdbx_strand_id
1 'polypeptide(L)'
;CYAKCINLSKEHEPEIWNAIRFGAVTENVKLFEDTRIINFDDGSITENTRVGYPIDYIPNTVSSGVGPIPRTIFFLAADAFGVLPPISKLDRNAAIYHFVSGYTSKLAGTENGVTEPEATFSTCFGEPFFPLDTALYAHQFGRRVEKSGANVFLINTGWTGGSYGKGHRIPLKYTRAMINAALNGDLDFVEYVKEPFFNLKIPRSCPGVPAEMLNPKNTWSNK
;
A
#
# COMPACT_ATOMS: atom_id res chain seq x y z
N CYS A 1 3.99 -16.60 -4.35
CA CYS A 1 4.10 -15.26 -3.77
C CYS A 1 5.49 -14.68 -3.96
N TYR A 2 5.59 -13.37 -3.94
CA TYR A 2 6.84 -12.64 -4.16
C TYR A 2 6.85 -11.39 -3.29
N ALA A 3 7.85 -11.23 -2.45
CA ALA A 3 7.93 -10.16 -1.46
C ALA A 3 9.33 -9.55 -1.40
N LYS A 4 9.44 -8.28 -0.97
CA LYS A 4 10.70 -7.69 -0.56
C LYS A 4 11.12 -8.26 0.78
N CYS A 5 12.43 -8.38 0.98
CA CYS A 5 12.98 -8.93 2.22
C CYS A 5 14.17 -8.16 2.79
N ILE A 6 14.46 -6.93 2.31
CA ILE A 6 15.41 -6.04 2.99
C ILE A 6 14.88 -5.69 4.38
N ASN A 7 15.74 -5.72 5.38
CA ASN A 7 15.40 -5.47 6.79
C ASN A 7 14.25 -6.36 7.33
N LEU A 8 14.02 -7.52 6.70
CA LEU A 8 13.00 -8.46 7.14
C LEU A 8 13.32 -8.99 8.54
N SER A 9 12.35 -8.94 9.42
CA SER A 9 12.47 -9.49 10.77
C SER A 9 11.32 -10.41 11.13
N LYS A 10 11.60 -11.38 11.98
CA LYS A 10 10.58 -12.30 12.49
C LYS A 10 9.52 -11.59 13.35
N GLU A 11 9.90 -10.48 13.97
CA GLU A 11 8.99 -9.71 14.84
C GLU A 11 7.96 -8.92 14.02
N HIS A 12 8.37 -8.34 12.91
CA HIS A 12 7.52 -7.43 12.13
C HIS A 12 6.77 -8.13 11.01
N GLU A 13 7.38 -9.12 10.37
CA GLU A 13 6.80 -9.88 9.23
C GLU A 13 6.93 -11.40 9.43
N PRO A 14 6.32 -11.97 10.47
CA PRO A 14 6.49 -13.38 10.82
C PRO A 14 6.03 -14.34 9.71
N GLU A 15 5.02 -13.97 8.93
CA GLU A 15 4.51 -14.80 7.84
C GLU A 15 5.55 -14.95 6.72
N ILE A 16 6.16 -13.84 6.28
CA ILE A 16 7.20 -13.85 5.23
C ILE A 16 8.45 -14.53 5.77
N TRP A 17 8.86 -14.21 7.01
CA TRP A 17 10.00 -14.85 7.65
C TRP A 17 9.88 -16.37 7.66
N ASN A 18 8.74 -16.90 8.07
CA ASN A 18 8.49 -18.34 8.15
C ASN A 18 8.33 -19.00 6.76
N ALA A 19 7.98 -18.22 5.73
CA ALA A 19 7.90 -18.71 4.35
C ALA A 19 9.28 -18.88 3.70
N ILE A 20 10.33 -18.26 4.26
CA ILE A 20 11.71 -18.40 3.77
C ILE A 20 12.32 -19.70 4.32
N ARG A 21 12.03 -20.79 3.64
CA ARG A 21 12.48 -22.13 3.96
C ARG A 21 12.80 -22.89 2.66
N PHE A 22 13.20 -24.13 2.76
CA PHE A 22 13.48 -24.97 1.59
C PHE A 22 12.33 -24.91 0.58
N GLY A 23 12.66 -24.62 -0.68
CA GLY A 23 11.69 -24.36 -1.76
C GLY A 23 11.41 -22.87 -2.01
N ALA A 24 11.80 -21.95 -1.12
CA ALA A 24 11.82 -20.53 -1.43
C ALA A 24 13.07 -20.13 -2.23
N VAL A 25 12.94 -19.14 -3.10
CA VAL A 25 14.04 -18.61 -3.92
C VAL A 25 14.23 -17.13 -3.57
N THR A 26 15.46 -16.77 -3.23
CA THR A 26 15.83 -15.39 -2.92
C THR A 26 16.71 -14.80 -4.01
N GLU A 27 16.60 -13.50 -4.24
CA GLU A 27 17.45 -12.76 -5.17
C GLU A 27 18.04 -11.52 -4.51
N ASN A 28 19.24 -11.15 -4.97
CA ASN A 28 20.00 -9.97 -4.50
C ASN A 28 20.34 -10.01 -3.00
N VAL A 29 20.26 -11.14 -2.34
CA VAL A 29 20.58 -11.29 -0.92
C VAL A 29 22.04 -11.72 -0.76
N LYS A 30 22.66 -11.31 0.35
CA LYS A 30 23.90 -11.88 0.84
C LYS A 30 23.68 -12.88 1.96
N LEU A 31 24.57 -13.83 2.07
CA LEU A 31 24.62 -14.76 3.19
C LEU A 31 25.66 -14.26 4.21
N PHE A 32 25.45 -14.56 5.48
CA PHE A 32 26.53 -14.44 6.45
C PHE A 32 27.69 -15.36 6.04
N GLU A 33 28.93 -14.88 6.19
CA GLU A 33 30.12 -15.58 5.78
C GLU A 33 30.16 -16.99 6.36
N ASP A 34 30.59 -17.97 5.53
CA ASP A 34 30.67 -19.39 5.87
C ASP A 34 29.35 -20.04 6.33
N THR A 35 28.23 -19.39 6.09
CA THR A 35 26.89 -19.94 6.43
C THR A 35 25.96 -19.98 5.22
N ARG A 36 24.78 -20.60 5.40
CA ARG A 36 23.65 -20.51 4.46
C ARG A 36 22.52 -19.62 5.02
N ILE A 37 22.84 -18.78 5.99
CA ILE A 37 21.88 -17.87 6.63
C ILE A 37 21.90 -16.56 5.86
N ILE A 38 20.71 -16.08 5.46
CA ILE A 38 20.56 -14.83 4.74
C ILE A 38 20.78 -13.66 5.72
N ASN A 39 21.59 -12.70 5.29
CA ASN A 39 21.69 -11.40 5.95
C ASN A 39 20.68 -10.43 5.31
N PHE A 40 19.52 -10.25 5.94
CA PHE A 40 18.47 -9.38 5.43
C PHE A 40 18.79 -7.89 5.57
N ASP A 41 19.77 -7.53 6.38
CA ASP A 41 20.18 -6.14 6.57
C ASP A 41 21.26 -5.68 5.57
N ASP A 42 21.81 -6.60 4.78
CA ASP A 42 22.83 -6.31 3.78
C ASP A 42 22.22 -5.91 2.43
N GLY A 43 22.17 -4.60 2.18
CA GLY A 43 21.76 -4.03 0.91
C GLY A 43 22.91 -3.69 -0.05
N SER A 44 24.12 -4.22 0.16
CA SER A 44 25.32 -3.82 -0.59
C SER A 44 25.31 -4.21 -2.07
N ILE A 45 24.53 -5.24 -2.46
CA ILE A 45 24.26 -5.53 -3.87
C ILE A 45 23.20 -4.57 -4.39
N THR A 46 22.07 -4.50 -3.69
CA THR A 46 20.97 -3.56 -3.87
C THR A 46 19.99 -3.74 -2.70
N GLU A 47 19.31 -2.68 -2.28
CA GLU A 47 18.20 -2.76 -1.31
C GLU A 47 16.96 -3.49 -1.89
N ASN A 48 16.92 -3.74 -3.20
CA ASN A 48 15.85 -4.46 -3.85
C ASN A 48 16.03 -5.98 -3.72
N THR A 49 16.19 -6.45 -2.49
CA THR A 49 16.23 -7.86 -2.16
C THR A 49 14.83 -8.46 -2.17
N ARG A 50 14.66 -9.65 -2.70
CA ARG A 50 13.35 -10.26 -2.88
C ARG A 50 13.36 -11.74 -2.58
N VAL A 51 12.18 -12.27 -2.26
CA VAL A 51 11.95 -13.70 -2.06
C VAL A 51 10.68 -14.15 -2.77
N GLY A 52 10.78 -15.25 -3.53
CA GLY A 52 9.65 -15.99 -4.09
C GLY A 52 9.42 -17.28 -3.29
N TYR A 53 8.17 -17.56 -2.97
CA TYR A 53 7.79 -18.78 -2.24
C TYR A 53 6.41 -19.28 -2.67
N PRO A 54 6.15 -20.60 -2.53
CA PRO A 54 4.83 -21.16 -2.77
C PRO A 54 3.76 -20.51 -1.87
N ILE A 55 2.55 -20.34 -2.39
CA ILE A 55 1.48 -19.64 -1.64
C ILE A 55 1.09 -20.37 -0.35
N ASP A 56 1.17 -21.68 -0.34
CA ASP A 56 0.87 -22.55 0.80
C ASP A 56 1.88 -22.42 1.97
N TYR A 57 3.00 -21.67 1.75
CA TYR A 57 3.93 -21.34 2.84
C TYR A 57 3.40 -20.23 3.74
N ILE A 58 2.44 -19.47 3.27
CA ILE A 58 1.73 -18.46 4.05
C ILE A 58 0.52 -19.11 4.74
N PRO A 59 0.35 -18.97 6.05
CA PRO A 59 -0.80 -19.54 6.77
C PRO A 59 -2.11 -18.92 6.32
N ASN A 60 -3.19 -19.68 6.47
CA ASN A 60 -4.57 -19.23 6.18
C ASN A 60 -4.84 -18.86 4.71
N THR A 61 -4.06 -19.37 3.79
CA THR A 61 -4.33 -19.18 2.35
C THR A 61 -5.46 -20.10 1.88
N VAL A 62 -6.23 -19.64 0.91
CA VAL A 62 -7.28 -20.44 0.27
C VAL A 62 -6.64 -21.41 -0.72
N SER A 63 -6.72 -22.70 -0.44
CA SER A 63 -6.04 -23.74 -1.22
C SER A 63 -6.45 -23.79 -2.70
N SER A 64 -7.71 -23.41 -3.02
CA SER A 64 -8.18 -23.31 -4.40
C SER A 64 -7.62 -22.15 -5.18
N GLY A 65 -7.01 -21.14 -4.50
CA GLY A 65 -6.55 -19.90 -5.11
C GLY A 65 -7.68 -19.02 -5.71
N VAL A 66 -8.94 -19.33 -5.39
CA VAL A 66 -10.12 -18.64 -5.93
C VAL A 66 -10.88 -17.95 -4.80
N GLY A 67 -11.19 -16.67 -4.99
CA GLY A 67 -12.00 -15.87 -4.08
C GLY A 67 -13.31 -15.40 -4.74
N PRO A 68 -14.31 -14.96 -3.93
CA PRO A 68 -15.52 -14.32 -4.43
C PRO A 68 -15.21 -12.92 -4.98
N ILE A 69 -16.24 -12.25 -5.51
CA ILE A 69 -16.15 -10.82 -5.87
C ILE A 69 -15.78 -10.02 -4.61
N PRO A 70 -14.76 -9.14 -4.67
CA PRO A 70 -14.33 -8.37 -3.52
C PRO A 70 -15.41 -7.40 -3.04
N ARG A 71 -15.56 -7.28 -1.72
CA ARG A 71 -16.44 -6.29 -1.08
C ARG A 71 -15.72 -4.98 -0.79
N THR A 72 -14.41 -5.02 -0.71
CA THR A 72 -13.56 -3.85 -0.42
C THR A 72 -12.36 -3.86 -1.34
N ILE A 73 -12.04 -2.71 -1.90
CA ILE A 73 -10.90 -2.48 -2.79
C ILE A 73 -10.04 -1.39 -2.17
N PHE A 74 -8.75 -1.63 -2.04
CA PHE A 74 -7.77 -0.64 -1.57
C PHE A 74 -6.84 -0.23 -2.71
N PHE A 75 -6.77 1.08 -2.97
CA PHE A 75 -5.69 1.66 -3.74
C PHE A 75 -4.59 2.09 -2.78
N LEU A 76 -3.38 1.59 -2.97
CA LEU A 76 -2.24 1.93 -2.15
C LEU A 76 -1.44 3.03 -2.83
N ALA A 77 -1.33 4.18 -2.17
CA ALA A 77 -0.46 5.28 -2.56
C ALA A 77 0.65 5.48 -1.52
N ALA A 78 1.73 6.13 -1.93
CA ALA A 78 2.76 6.62 -1.02
C ALA A 78 3.00 8.09 -1.37
N ASP A 79 2.39 9.00 -0.62
CA ASP A 79 2.55 10.44 -0.82
C ASP A 79 3.80 10.96 -0.11
N ALA A 80 4.79 11.42 -0.86
CA ALA A 80 6.03 11.97 -0.32
C ALA A 80 5.90 13.45 0.11
N PHE A 81 4.77 14.10 -0.22
CA PHE A 81 4.53 15.52 0.11
C PHE A 81 3.79 15.71 1.44
N GLY A 82 3.21 14.67 2.00
CA GLY A 82 2.49 14.70 3.27
C GLY A 82 1.15 15.45 3.21
N VAL A 83 0.52 15.47 2.05
CA VAL A 83 -0.73 16.20 1.78
C VAL A 83 -1.95 15.31 1.59
N LEU A 84 -1.75 14.04 1.18
CA LEU A 84 -2.86 13.10 1.06
C LEU A 84 -3.29 12.55 2.42
N PRO A 85 -4.61 12.44 2.65
CA PRO A 85 -5.14 11.77 3.83
C PRO A 85 -4.66 10.32 3.93
N PRO A 86 -4.42 9.79 5.14
CA PRO A 86 -3.99 8.42 5.32
C PRO A 86 -5.02 7.39 4.87
N ILE A 87 -6.31 7.74 4.92
CA ILE A 87 -7.41 6.95 4.36
C ILE A 87 -8.50 7.87 3.81
N SER A 88 -9.06 7.49 2.66
CA SER A 88 -10.20 8.18 2.06
C SER A 88 -11.15 7.18 1.41
N LYS A 89 -12.46 7.36 1.63
CA LYS A 89 -13.50 6.60 0.92
C LYS A 89 -13.75 7.25 -0.44
N LEU A 90 -13.67 6.47 -1.50
CA LEU A 90 -13.85 6.94 -2.86
C LEU A 90 -15.25 6.61 -3.36
N ASP A 91 -15.94 7.60 -3.93
CA ASP A 91 -17.09 7.32 -4.77
C ASP A 91 -16.66 6.80 -6.15
N ARG A 92 -17.61 6.40 -6.97
CA ARG A 92 -17.32 5.81 -8.30
C ARG A 92 -16.39 6.68 -9.15
N ASN A 93 -16.60 7.97 -9.20
CA ASN A 93 -15.82 8.86 -10.07
C ASN A 93 -14.41 9.06 -9.51
N ALA A 94 -14.29 9.28 -8.21
CA ALA A 94 -13.01 9.36 -7.53
C ALA A 94 -12.23 8.03 -7.65
N ALA A 95 -12.90 6.89 -7.54
CA ALA A 95 -12.28 5.58 -7.72
C ALA A 95 -11.74 5.39 -9.14
N ILE A 96 -12.48 5.77 -10.17
CA ILE A 96 -12.01 5.74 -11.56
C ILE A 96 -10.82 6.68 -11.76
N TYR A 97 -10.89 7.92 -11.23
CA TYR A 97 -9.80 8.89 -11.32
C TYR A 97 -8.51 8.34 -10.70
N HIS A 98 -8.57 7.85 -9.46
CA HIS A 98 -7.40 7.31 -8.79
C HIS A 98 -6.89 6.01 -9.43
N PHE A 99 -7.79 5.17 -9.95
CA PHE A 99 -7.41 3.99 -10.72
C PHE A 99 -6.60 4.37 -11.97
N VAL A 100 -7.10 5.32 -12.75
CA VAL A 100 -6.43 5.77 -13.99
C VAL A 100 -5.12 6.49 -13.69
N SER A 101 -5.10 7.36 -12.69
CA SER A 101 -3.88 8.11 -12.34
C SER A 101 -2.80 7.20 -11.76
N GLY A 102 -3.18 6.21 -10.96
CA GLY A 102 -2.23 5.29 -10.31
C GLY A 102 -1.12 6.00 -9.55
N TYR A 103 -1.47 7.13 -8.88
CA TYR A 103 -0.50 7.95 -8.16
C TYR A 103 0.14 7.20 -7.01
N THR A 104 1.47 7.23 -6.95
CA THR A 104 2.28 6.73 -5.84
C THR A 104 3.64 7.43 -5.84
N SER A 105 4.58 6.98 -5.02
CA SER A 105 5.98 7.40 -5.10
C SER A 105 6.88 6.19 -5.25
N LYS A 106 7.90 6.32 -6.10
CA LYS A 106 9.07 5.44 -6.05
C LYS A 106 9.79 5.71 -4.74
N LEU A 107 10.10 4.68 -4.01
CA LEU A 107 10.79 4.77 -2.72
C LEU A 107 12.24 4.31 -2.88
N ALA A 108 13.12 4.77 -2.00
CA ALA A 108 14.49 4.27 -1.94
C ALA A 108 14.51 2.74 -1.92
N GLY A 109 15.43 2.13 -2.65
CA GLY A 109 15.54 0.68 -2.79
C GLY A 109 14.44 0.00 -3.62
N THR A 110 13.56 0.74 -4.29
CA THR A 110 12.57 0.16 -5.21
C THR A 110 13.11 0.00 -6.62
N GLU A 111 13.94 0.94 -7.05
CA GLU A 111 14.60 0.95 -8.35
C GLU A 111 16.07 1.39 -8.17
N ASN A 112 16.95 0.96 -9.06
CA ASN A 112 18.34 1.37 -9.03
C ASN A 112 18.46 2.89 -9.24
N GLY A 113 19.21 3.56 -8.35
CA GLY A 113 19.44 5.00 -8.40
C GLY A 113 18.40 5.88 -7.71
N VAL A 114 17.31 5.31 -7.22
CA VAL A 114 16.30 6.04 -6.42
C VAL A 114 16.76 6.10 -4.97
N THR A 115 17.21 7.27 -4.53
CA THR A 115 17.70 7.55 -3.16
C THR A 115 16.69 8.32 -2.32
N GLU A 116 15.78 9.06 -2.95
CA GLU A 116 14.71 9.82 -2.31
C GLU A 116 13.36 9.47 -2.95
N PRO A 117 12.24 9.67 -2.23
CA PRO A 117 10.92 9.42 -2.79
C PRO A 117 10.61 10.36 -3.96
N GLU A 118 10.27 9.78 -5.11
CA GLU A 118 9.87 10.51 -6.31
C GLU A 118 8.41 10.21 -6.65
N ALA A 119 7.61 11.26 -6.86
CA ALA A 119 6.23 11.10 -7.30
C ALA A 119 6.18 10.37 -8.66
N THR A 120 5.34 9.38 -8.78
CA THR A 120 5.17 8.62 -10.01
C THR A 120 3.71 8.27 -10.25
N PHE A 121 3.40 8.01 -11.50
CA PHE A 121 2.07 7.58 -11.93
C PHE A 121 2.24 6.25 -12.68
N SER A 122 1.54 5.23 -12.23
CA SER A 122 1.47 3.94 -12.91
C SER A 122 0.01 3.69 -13.27
N THR A 123 -0.35 3.99 -14.49
CA THR A 123 -1.73 3.91 -14.98
C THR A 123 -2.36 2.57 -14.61
N CYS A 124 -3.55 2.61 -14.04
CA CYS A 124 -4.27 1.45 -13.50
C CYS A 124 -3.51 0.68 -12.41
N PHE A 125 -2.51 1.29 -11.75
CA PHE A 125 -1.58 0.64 -10.81
C PHE A 125 -0.81 -0.55 -11.40
N GLY A 126 -0.63 -0.59 -12.71
CA GLY A 126 0.02 -1.71 -13.38
C GLY A 126 0.28 -1.46 -14.86
N GLU A 127 0.65 -0.24 -15.23
CA GLU A 127 0.86 0.19 -16.62
C GLU A 127 1.60 -0.83 -17.49
N PRO A 128 2.70 -1.46 -17.05
CA PRO A 128 3.41 -2.44 -17.88
C PRO A 128 2.59 -3.71 -18.21
N PHE A 129 1.50 -3.95 -17.48
CA PHE A 129 0.66 -5.14 -17.63
C PHE A 129 -0.64 -4.90 -18.39
N PHE A 130 -0.92 -3.65 -18.78
CA PHE A 130 -2.17 -3.27 -19.44
C PHE A 130 -1.92 -2.80 -20.86
N PRO A 131 -2.02 -3.72 -21.87
CA PRO A 131 -1.66 -3.42 -23.27
C PRO A 131 -2.74 -2.67 -24.05
N LEU A 132 -3.96 -2.54 -23.51
CA LEU A 132 -5.06 -1.87 -24.16
C LEU A 132 -5.17 -0.40 -23.72
N ASP A 133 -6.02 0.36 -24.40
CA ASP A 133 -6.31 1.73 -24.05
C ASP A 133 -6.84 1.86 -22.61
N THR A 134 -6.31 2.82 -21.88
CA THR A 134 -6.64 3.08 -20.47
C THR A 134 -8.14 3.33 -20.25
N ALA A 135 -8.82 3.96 -21.22
CA ALA A 135 -10.26 4.23 -21.12
C ALA A 135 -11.09 2.95 -21.06
N LEU A 136 -10.65 1.87 -21.71
CA LEU A 136 -11.31 0.57 -21.64
C LEU A 136 -11.22 -0.02 -20.23
N TYR A 137 -10.05 0.05 -19.62
CA TYR A 137 -9.86 -0.43 -18.23
C TYR A 137 -10.65 0.41 -17.23
N ALA A 138 -10.62 1.74 -17.38
CA ALA A 138 -11.39 2.68 -16.56
C ALA A 138 -12.90 2.39 -16.62
N HIS A 139 -13.42 2.19 -17.82
CA HIS A 139 -14.83 1.84 -18.03
C HIS A 139 -15.18 0.50 -17.40
N GLN A 140 -14.37 -0.52 -17.62
CA GLN A 140 -14.61 -1.85 -17.04
C GLN A 140 -14.52 -1.83 -15.52
N PHE A 141 -13.52 -1.13 -14.96
CA PHE A 141 -13.38 -0.96 -13.52
C PHE A 141 -14.62 -0.30 -12.92
N GLY A 142 -15.04 0.85 -13.47
CA GLY A 142 -16.23 1.58 -13.00
C GLY A 142 -17.50 0.73 -13.03
N ARG A 143 -17.74 -0.03 -14.11
CA ARG A 143 -18.87 -0.96 -14.21
C ARG A 143 -18.81 -2.09 -13.16
N ARG A 144 -17.62 -2.64 -12.91
CA ARG A 144 -17.46 -3.75 -11.95
C ARG A 144 -17.67 -3.26 -10.52
N VAL A 145 -17.13 -2.09 -10.16
CA VAL A 145 -17.35 -1.47 -8.84
C VAL A 145 -18.86 -1.21 -8.62
N GLU A 146 -19.53 -0.62 -9.60
CA GLU A 146 -20.96 -0.35 -9.52
C GLU A 146 -21.79 -1.64 -9.36
N LYS A 147 -21.50 -2.65 -10.18
CA LYS A 147 -22.21 -3.93 -10.14
C LYS A 147 -21.97 -4.71 -8.84
N SER A 148 -20.75 -4.66 -8.29
CA SER A 148 -20.40 -5.39 -7.06
C SER A 148 -20.85 -4.67 -5.79
N GLY A 149 -21.06 -3.35 -5.85
CA GLY A 149 -21.28 -2.53 -4.66
C GLY A 149 -20.07 -2.46 -3.73
N ALA A 150 -18.87 -2.74 -4.24
CA ALA A 150 -17.65 -2.75 -3.44
C ALA A 150 -17.33 -1.36 -2.91
N ASN A 151 -16.95 -1.28 -1.64
CA ASN A 151 -16.34 -0.08 -1.06
C ASN A 151 -14.94 0.10 -1.64
N VAL A 152 -14.60 1.31 -2.06
CA VAL A 152 -13.26 1.62 -2.55
C VAL A 152 -12.61 2.64 -1.63
N PHE A 153 -11.40 2.36 -1.19
CA PHE A 153 -10.60 3.25 -0.34
C PHE A 153 -9.24 3.54 -0.99
N LEU A 154 -8.80 4.79 -0.84
CA LEU A 154 -7.41 5.17 -1.07
C LEU A 154 -6.69 5.14 0.28
N ILE A 155 -5.60 4.39 0.36
CA ILE A 155 -4.74 4.29 1.53
C ILE A 155 -3.40 4.94 1.20
N ASN A 156 -3.06 5.99 1.93
CA ASN A 156 -1.74 6.62 1.84
C ASN A 156 -0.78 5.98 2.86
N THR A 157 0.26 5.33 2.35
CA THR A 157 1.33 4.74 3.17
C THR A 157 2.56 5.63 3.25
N GLY A 158 2.50 6.85 2.73
CA GLY A 158 3.58 7.82 2.64
C GLY A 158 3.77 8.65 3.91
N TRP A 159 3.91 9.95 3.74
CA TRP A 159 4.27 10.90 4.79
C TRP A 159 3.07 11.68 5.32
N THR A 160 3.23 12.21 6.52
CA THR A 160 2.32 13.14 7.20
C THR A 160 3.12 14.13 8.04
N GLY A 161 2.52 15.26 8.39
CA GLY A 161 3.18 16.32 9.17
C GLY A 161 4.23 17.11 8.40
N GLY A 162 4.32 16.93 7.09
CA GLY A 162 5.27 17.55 6.18
C GLY A 162 5.70 16.59 5.08
N SER A 163 6.44 17.12 4.09
CA SER A 163 7.05 16.33 3.03
C SER A 163 8.19 15.45 3.56
N TYR A 164 8.68 14.55 2.71
CA TYR A 164 9.94 13.83 2.96
C TYR A 164 11.03 14.78 3.45
N GLY A 165 11.80 14.36 4.46
CA GLY A 165 12.83 15.17 5.10
C GLY A 165 12.33 16.18 6.15
N LYS A 166 11.01 16.47 6.20
CA LYS A 166 10.39 17.36 7.22
C LYS A 166 9.35 16.65 8.06
N GLY A 167 8.44 15.93 7.41
CA GLY A 167 7.45 15.11 8.07
C GLY A 167 8.00 13.72 8.43
N HIS A 168 7.10 12.84 8.81
CA HIS A 168 7.42 11.45 9.11
C HIS A 168 6.49 10.50 8.36
N ARG A 169 6.97 9.30 8.10
CA ARG A 169 6.16 8.28 7.45
C ARG A 169 5.02 7.83 8.37
N ILE A 170 3.84 7.63 7.80
CA ILE A 170 2.68 7.11 8.53
C ILE A 170 3.05 5.76 9.15
N PRO A 171 2.98 5.60 10.48
CA PRO A 171 3.33 4.35 11.13
C PRO A 171 2.48 3.18 10.64
N LEU A 172 3.12 2.05 10.34
CA LEU A 172 2.48 0.85 9.80
C LEU A 172 1.30 0.36 10.67
N LYS A 173 1.39 0.52 11.99
CA LYS A 173 0.31 0.17 12.93
C LYS A 173 -1.00 0.91 12.61
N TYR A 174 -0.93 2.17 12.19
CA TYR A 174 -2.11 2.95 11.82
C TYR A 174 -2.65 2.57 10.43
N THR A 175 -1.77 2.29 9.47
CA THR A 175 -2.17 1.74 8.18
C THR A 175 -2.94 0.43 8.36
N ARG A 176 -2.42 -0.48 9.17
CA ARG A 176 -3.09 -1.75 9.51
C ARG A 176 -4.43 -1.53 10.22
N ALA A 177 -4.49 -0.59 11.17
CA ALA A 177 -5.74 -0.26 11.86
C ALA A 177 -6.81 0.26 10.89
N MET A 178 -6.45 1.15 9.95
CA MET A 178 -7.36 1.67 8.93
C MET A 178 -7.88 0.58 8.00
N ILE A 179 -7.01 -0.32 7.54
CA ILE A 179 -7.39 -1.46 6.70
C ILE A 179 -8.35 -2.38 7.46
N ASN A 180 -8.03 -2.73 8.70
CA ASN A 180 -8.90 -3.58 9.52
C ASN A 180 -10.26 -2.93 9.77
N ALA A 181 -10.31 -1.64 10.09
CA ALA A 181 -11.55 -0.90 10.27
C ALA A 181 -12.42 -0.91 9.01
N ALA A 182 -11.82 -0.75 7.83
CA ALA A 182 -12.53 -0.83 6.56
C ALA A 182 -13.05 -2.23 6.25
N LEU A 183 -12.26 -3.28 6.55
CA LEU A 183 -12.65 -4.68 6.33
C LEU A 183 -13.75 -5.13 7.29
N ASN A 184 -13.72 -4.67 8.53
CA ASN A 184 -14.73 -4.98 9.56
C ASN A 184 -16.05 -4.20 9.36
N GLY A 185 -16.08 -3.20 8.47
CA GLY A 185 -17.23 -2.32 8.28
C GLY A 185 -17.33 -1.18 9.32
N ASP A 186 -16.33 -0.99 10.17
CA ASP A 186 -16.32 0.06 11.20
C ASP A 186 -16.39 1.46 10.58
N LEU A 187 -15.91 1.59 9.33
CA LEU A 187 -15.94 2.86 8.58
C LEU A 187 -17.26 3.09 7.82
N ASP A 188 -18.21 2.18 7.84
CA ASP A 188 -19.49 2.36 7.14
C ASP A 188 -20.45 3.28 7.91
N PHE A 189 -20.25 3.41 9.22
CA PHE A 189 -21.14 4.15 10.13
C PHE A 189 -20.51 5.45 10.69
N VAL A 190 -19.29 5.79 10.24
CA VAL A 190 -18.63 7.04 10.67
C VAL A 190 -19.04 8.22 9.78
N GLU A 191 -18.98 9.41 10.36
CA GLU A 191 -19.15 10.65 9.59
C GLU A 191 -17.92 10.91 8.72
N TYR A 192 -18.15 11.34 7.47
CA TYR A 192 -17.10 11.71 6.53
C TYR A 192 -17.08 13.21 6.29
N VAL A 193 -15.89 13.78 6.21
CA VAL A 193 -15.66 15.18 5.82
C VAL A 193 -15.02 15.20 4.43
N LYS A 194 -15.49 16.09 3.58
CA LYS A 194 -14.91 16.30 2.26
C LYS A 194 -13.71 17.24 2.37
N GLU A 195 -12.56 16.76 1.97
CA GLU A 195 -11.34 17.53 1.90
C GLU A 195 -11.41 18.47 0.67
N PRO A 196 -11.13 19.81 0.83
CA PRO A 196 -11.45 20.77 -0.21
C PRO A 196 -10.52 20.76 -1.42
N PHE A 197 -9.29 20.27 -1.32
CA PHE A 197 -8.31 20.31 -2.41
C PHE A 197 -8.44 19.12 -3.36
N PHE A 198 -8.39 17.92 -2.82
CA PHE A 198 -8.45 16.66 -3.59
C PHE A 198 -9.87 16.10 -3.68
N ASN A 199 -10.83 16.75 -3.01
CA ASN A 199 -12.23 16.33 -2.98
C ASN A 199 -12.45 14.92 -2.38
N LEU A 200 -11.56 14.48 -1.51
CA LEU A 200 -11.56 13.17 -0.89
C LEU A 200 -12.48 13.14 0.34
N LYS A 201 -13.17 12.03 0.56
CA LYS A 201 -14.00 11.80 1.75
C LYS A 201 -13.16 11.17 2.85
N ILE A 202 -12.85 11.93 3.89
CA ILE A 202 -12.04 11.55 5.04
C ILE A 202 -12.96 11.15 6.19
N PRO A 203 -12.77 9.97 6.84
CA PRO A 203 -13.52 9.62 8.04
C PRO A 203 -13.11 10.54 9.20
N ARG A 204 -14.07 11.01 10.00
CA ARG A 204 -13.79 11.82 11.20
C ARG A 204 -13.14 11.02 12.32
N SER A 205 -13.37 9.72 12.33
CA SER A 205 -12.77 8.79 13.30
C SER A 205 -12.46 7.46 12.65
N CYS A 206 -11.44 6.79 13.17
CA CYS A 206 -11.07 5.42 12.79
C CYS A 206 -10.55 4.71 14.05
N PRO A 207 -11.06 3.51 14.38
CA PRO A 207 -10.57 2.75 15.52
C PRO A 207 -9.06 2.55 15.48
N GLY A 208 -8.38 2.82 16.59
CA GLY A 208 -6.93 2.65 16.71
C GLY A 208 -6.06 3.70 15.99
N VAL A 209 -6.67 4.74 15.41
CA VAL A 209 -5.95 5.84 14.74
C VAL A 209 -6.27 7.17 15.42
N PRO A 210 -5.27 8.00 15.79
CA PRO A 210 -5.52 9.34 16.30
C PRO A 210 -6.30 10.20 15.31
N ALA A 211 -7.34 10.88 15.76
CA ALA A 211 -8.25 11.64 14.88
C ALA A 211 -7.52 12.77 14.12
N GLU A 212 -6.52 13.38 14.75
CA GLU A 212 -5.68 14.41 14.12
C GLU A 212 -4.90 13.91 12.91
N MET A 213 -4.54 12.64 12.87
CA MET A 213 -3.81 12.05 11.75
C MET A 213 -4.68 11.85 10.51
N LEU A 214 -5.99 11.71 10.69
CA LEU A 214 -6.90 11.44 9.56
C LEU A 214 -6.97 12.60 8.57
N ASN A 215 -6.76 13.83 9.05
CA ASN A 215 -6.68 15.00 8.19
C ASN A 215 -5.24 15.56 8.19
N PRO A 216 -4.51 15.50 7.07
CA PRO A 216 -3.13 15.97 6.97
C PRO A 216 -2.93 17.41 7.45
N LYS A 217 -3.90 18.28 7.21
CA LYS A 217 -3.86 19.69 7.66
C LYS A 217 -3.63 19.81 9.17
N ASN A 218 -4.10 18.84 9.96
CA ASN A 218 -3.96 18.89 11.42
C ASN A 218 -2.57 18.45 11.90
N THR A 219 -1.81 17.76 11.05
CA THR A 219 -0.48 17.23 11.41
C THR A 219 0.67 18.17 11.04
N TRP A 220 0.43 19.16 10.17
CA TRP A 220 1.45 20.12 9.79
C TRP A 220 1.66 21.17 10.90
N SER A 221 2.93 21.50 11.16
CA SER A 221 3.31 22.55 12.13
C SER A 221 2.97 23.95 11.63
N ASN A 222 2.96 24.15 10.31
CA ASN A 222 2.54 25.40 9.65
C ASN A 222 1.18 25.16 8.97
N LYS A 223 0.11 25.63 9.60
CA LYS A 223 -1.28 25.44 9.15
C LYS A 223 -1.72 26.56 8.23
#